data_0b4ecd65ae80787c5d36cc56497ce4ff
#
_entry.id   0b4ecd65ae80787c5d36cc56497ce4ff
#
_cell.length_a   1.000
_cell.length_b   1.000
_cell.length_c   1.000
_cell.angle_alpha   90.00
_cell.angle_beta   90.00
_cell.angle_gamma   90.00
#
_symmetry.space_group_name_H-M   'P 1'
#
loop_
_entity.id
_entity.type
_entity.pdbx_description
1 polymer ?
#
loop_
_entity_poly.entity_id
_entity_poly.type
_entity_poly.pdbx_seq_one_letter_code
_entity_poly.pdbx_strand_id
1 'polypeptide(L)'
;MTETPNPHAINADTLTGEMQPIRRAVLAIGSNLGERFANLQGAVNSLADTPDVWITEVSAIYETAPVESPEDAKDYFNAVVLIDTTLSSRTLLERCLAIETAFGRERDPKVRNAPRTLDVDLIVVGERRINDPDFVLPHPRAGERAFVLQPWFDLEPDAEIPGVGAIRDLLEQSDRSGVQKLSGLELETPGS
;
A
#
# COMPACT_ATOMS: atom_id res chain seq x y z
N MET A 1 -29.42 -8.47 -25.30
CA MET A 1 -28.11 -7.95 -24.83
C MET A 1 -27.86 -8.49 -23.45
N THR A 2 -26.99 -9.45 -23.30
CA THR A 2 -26.56 -9.93 -22.01
C THR A 2 -25.48 -8.97 -21.51
N GLU A 3 -25.82 -8.14 -20.53
CA GLU A 3 -24.81 -7.37 -19.81
C GLU A 3 -23.82 -8.37 -19.19
N THR A 4 -22.57 -8.23 -19.56
CA THR A 4 -21.49 -8.93 -18.87
C THR A 4 -21.47 -8.40 -17.43
N PRO A 5 -21.59 -9.25 -16.41
CA PRO A 5 -21.52 -8.78 -15.02
C PRO A 5 -20.17 -8.07 -14.82
N ASN A 6 -20.23 -6.89 -14.23
CA ASN A 6 -19.01 -6.18 -13.83
C ASN A 6 -18.24 -7.10 -12.86
N PRO A 7 -17.03 -7.60 -13.21
CA PRO A 7 -16.30 -8.55 -12.37
C PRO A 7 -15.92 -7.94 -11.01
N HIS A 8 -16.01 -6.62 -10.87
CA HIS A 8 -15.76 -5.91 -9.61
C HIS A 8 -17.01 -5.73 -8.73
N ALA A 9 -18.19 -6.10 -9.23
CA ALA A 9 -19.44 -5.83 -8.51
C ALA A 9 -19.87 -6.93 -7.53
N ILE A 10 -19.50 -8.19 -7.79
CA ILE A 10 -20.06 -9.31 -7.02
C ILE A 10 -19.01 -10.42 -6.96
N ASN A 11 -18.51 -10.69 -5.76
CA ASN A 11 -17.95 -11.99 -5.46
C ASN A 11 -19.04 -12.78 -4.73
N ALA A 12 -19.81 -13.56 -5.47
CA ALA A 12 -20.76 -14.48 -4.87
C ALA A 12 -19.97 -15.65 -4.29
N ASP A 13 -19.93 -15.78 -2.99
CA ASP A 13 -19.57 -17.05 -2.37
C ASP A 13 -20.66 -18.06 -2.79
N THR A 14 -20.30 -18.87 -3.78
CA THR A 14 -21.21 -19.82 -4.40
C THR A 14 -21.68 -20.92 -3.45
N LEU A 15 -21.10 -21.00 -2.26
CA LEU A 15 -21.46 -21.99 -1.24
C LEU A 15 -22.48 -21.47 -0.22
N THR A 16 -22.44 -20.16 0.09
CA THR A 16 -23.32 -19.56 1.10
C THR A 16 -24.29 -18.52 0.55
N GLY A 17 -24.05 -18.04 -0.68
CA GLY A 17 -24.84 -16.98 -1.29
C GLY A 17 -24.63 -15.61 -0.62
N GLU A 18 -23.67 -15.46 0.26
CA GLU A 18 -23.33 -14.19 0.89
C GLU A 18 -22.48 -13.34 -0.04
N MET A 19 -22.98 -12.15 -0.39
CA MET A 19 -22.20 -11.16 -1.12
C MET A 19 -21.19 -10.50 -0.19
N GLN A 20 -19.90 -10.60 -0.51
CA GLN A 20 -18.86 -9.87 0.19
C GLN A 20 -18.80 -8.42 -0.35
N PRO A 21 -18.90 -7.40 0.52
CA PRO A 21 -18.83 -6.02 0.06
C PRO A 21 -17.43 -5.69 -0.47
N ILE A 22 -17.38 -5.10 -1.66
CA ILE A 22 -16.15 -4.54 -2.20
C ILE A 22 -15.75 -3.30 -1.39
N ARG A 23 -14.50 -3.20 -1.03
CA ARG A 23 -13.93 -2.06 -0.33
C ARG A 23 -12.68 -1.58 -1.03
N ARG A 24 -12.55 -0.28 -1.15
CA ARG A 24 -11.28 0.33 -1.54
C ARG A 24 -10.27 0.18 -0.41
N ALA A 25 -9.05 -0.19 -0.74
CA ALA A 25 -7.94 -0.16 0.19
C ALA A 25 -6.74 0.57 -0.41
N VAL A 26 -5.95 1.15 0.46
CA VAL A 26 -4.74 1.90 0.13
C VAL A 26 -3.56 1.18 0.77
N LEU A 27 -2.59 0.83 -0.05
CA LEU A 27 -1.35 0.19 0.39
C LEU A 27 -0.17 1.09 0.05
N ALA A 28 0.80 1.18 0.97
CA ALA A 28 2.09 1.77 0.69
C ALA A 28 3.12 0.66 0.51
N ILE A 29 3.90 0.74 -0.56
CA ILE A 29 5.00 -0.18 -0.82
C ILE A 29 6.33 0.57 -0.81
N GLY A 30 7.37 -0.05 -0.23
CA GLY A 30 8.67 0.57 -0.10
C GLY A 30 9.82 -0.44 -0.17
N SER A 31 10.97 0.00 -0.68
CA SER A 31 12.19 -0.80 -0.76
C SER A 31 13.43 0.08 -0.69
N ASN A 32 14.42 -0.30 0.12
CA ASN A 32 15.73 0.37 0.15
C ASN A 32 16.92 -0.61 0.08
N LEU A 33 16.65 -1.89 -0.15
CA LEU A 33 17.68 -2.92 -0.24
C LEU A 33 17.54 -3.71 -1.55
N GLY A 34 18.66 -4.04 -2.18
CA GLY A 34 18.72 -4.80 -3.44
C GLY A 34 18.21 -3.99 -4.63
N GLU A 35 17.51 -4.65 -5.54
CA GLU A 35 16.93 -4.07 -6.75
C GLU A 35 15.59 -3.40 -6.43
N ARG A 36 15.64 -2.19 -5.89
CA ARG A 36 14.48 -1.44 -5.35
C ARG A 36 13.29 -1.40 -6.32
N PHE A 37 13.54 -1.09 -7.60
CA PHE A 37 12.48 -1.06 -8.62
C PHE A 37 11.85 -2.44 -8.84
N ALA A 38 12.67 -3.46 -9.02
CA ALA A 38 12.19 -4.83 -9.21
C ALA A 38 11.39 -5.34 -8.00
N ASN A 39 11.78 -4.94 -6.79
CA ASN A 39 11.05 -5.26 -5.56
C ASN A 39 9.66 -4.62 -5.54
N LEU A 40 9.53 -3.33 -5.91
CA LEU A 40 8.23 -2.66 -6.00
C LEU A 40 7.37 -3.27 -7.11
N GLN A 41 7.94 -3.54 -8.29
CA GLN A 41 7.20 -4.19 -9.38
C GLN A 41 6.73 -5.59 -8.96
N GLY A 42 7.58 -6.34 -8.26
CA GLY A 42 7.23 -7.65 -7.72
C GLY A 42 6.09 -7.59 -6.70
N ALA A 43 6.05 -6.54 -5.87
CA ALA A 43 4.92 -6.31 -4.95
C ALA A 43 3.62 -6.06 -5.71
N VAL A 44 3.64 -5.21 -6.74
CA VAL A 44 2.48 -4.94 -7.61
C VAL A 44 2.00 -6.23 -8.27
N ASN A 45 2.91 -7.02 -8.84
CA ASN A 45 2.57 -8.30 -9.46
C ASN A 45 1.94 -9.28 -8.45
N SER A 46 2.53 -9.38 -7.25
CA SER A 46 2.01 -10.27 -6.20
C SER A 46 0.62 -9.85 -5.69
N LEU A 47 0.36 -8.55 -5.63
CA LEU A 47 -0.97 -8.04 -5.30
C LEU A 47 -1.98 -8.36 -6.42
N ALA A 48 -1.59 -8.19 -7.69
CA ALA A 48 -2.44 -8.52 -8.83
C ALA A 48 -2.78 -10.01 -8.91
N ASP A 49 -1.84 -10.88 -8.51
CA ASP A 49 -2.03 -12.32 -8.46
C ASP A 49 -2.80 -12.80 -7.20
N THR A 50 -3.07 -11.89 -6.25
CA THR A 50 -3.80 -12.24 -5.03
C THR A 50 -5.30 -12.38 -5.34
N PRO A 51 -5.93 -13.53 -5.06
CA PRO A 51 -7.36 -13.68 -5.25
C PRO A 51 -8.17 -12.63 -4.48
N ASP A 52 -9.26 -12.14 -5.06
CA ASP A 52 -10.15 -11.14 -4.47
C ASP A 52 -9.49 -9.77 -4.22
N VAL A 53 -8.43 -9.49 -4.95
CA VAL A 53 -7.74 -8.19 -4.99
C VAL A 53 -7.67 -7.70 -6.43
N TRP A 54 -8.10 -6.47 -6.67
CA TRP A 54 -8.05 -5.82 -7.98
C TRP A 54 -7.31 -4.48 -7.85
N ILE A 55 -6.18 -4.35 -8.51
CA ILE A 55 -5.45 -3.08 -8.55
C ILE A 55 -6.24 -2.11 -9.41
N THR A 56 -6.54 -0.95 -8.86
CA THR A 56 -7.24 0.13 -9.58
C THR A 56 -6.27 1.19 -10.08
N GLU A 57 -5.29 1.56 -9.27
CA GLU A 57 -4.27 2.55 -9.63
C GLU A 57 -2.96 2.26 -8.90
N VAL A 58 -1.85 2.67 -9.53
CA VAL A 58 -0.50 2.64 -8.94
C VAL A 58 0.14 4.01 -9.15
N SER A 59 0.70 4.58 -8.10
CA SER A 59 1.35 5.88 -8.17
C SER A 59 2.70 5.84 -8.88
N ALA A 60 3.21 7.01 -9.22
CA ALA A 60 4.63 7.17 -9.52
C ALA A 60 5.49 6.76 -8.31
N ILE A 61 6.77 6.47 -8.58
CA ILE A 61 7.74 6.17 -7.54
C ILE A 61 8.30 7.46 -6.97
N TYR A 62 8.41 7.50 -5.65
CA TYR A 62 9.05 8.58 -4.91
C TYR A 62 10.30 8.06 -4.20
N GLU A 63 11.40 8.78 -4.34
CA GLU A 63 12.63 8.51 -3.59
C GLU A 63 12.66 9.35 -2.32
N THR A 64 13.02 8.72 -1.19
CA THR A 64 13.10 9.39 0.10
C THR A 64 14.30 8.92 0.89
N ALA A 65 14.96 9.87 1.58
CA ALA A 65 16.03 9.52 2.50
C ALA A 65 15.50 8.66 3.66
N PRO A 66 16.28 7.68 4.14
CA PRO A 66 15.89 6.88 5.28
C PRO A 66 15.84 7.72 6.56
N VAL A 67 14.73 7.59 7.30
CA VAL A 67 14.55 8.28 8.59
C VAL A 67 15.11 7.41 9.71
N GLU A 68 16.01 7.97 10.54
CA GLU A 68 16.61 7.28 11.70
C GLU A 68 17.29 5.95 11.32
N SER A 69 17.96 5.90 10.18
CA SER A 69 18.67 4.72 9.69
C SER A 69 20.19 4.90 9.79
N PRO A 70 20.99 3.80 9.70
CA PRO A 70 22.45 3.90 9.62
C PRO A 70 22.90 4.84 8.50
N GLU A 71 24.05 5.52 8.68
CA GLU A 71 24.60 6.49 7.70
C GLU A 71 24.78 5.92 6.28
N ASP A 72 24.91 4.60 6.14
CA ASP A 72 25.08 3.90 4.86
C ASP A 72 23.78 3.38 4.25
N ALA A 73 22.61 3.68 4.84
CA ALA A 73 21.33 3.20 4.33
C ALA A 73 20.99 3.91 3.01
N LYS A 74 20.66 3.13 1.98
CA LYS A 74 20.19 3.66 0.70
C LYS A 74 18.82 4.32 0.86
N ASP A 75 18.55 5.30 0.01
CA ASP A 75 17.24 5.92 -0.09
C ASP A 75 16.16 4.90 -0.45
N TYR A 76 14.96 5.10 0.08
CA TYR A 76 13.80 4.30 -0.23
C TYR A 76 13.20 4.67 -1.57
N PHE A 77 12.76 3.68 -2.33
CA PHE A 77 11.72 3.86 -3.33
C PHE A 77 10.37 3.55 -2.68
N ASN A 78 9.43 4.47 -2.81
CA ASN A 78 8.08 4.36 -2.26
C ASN A 78 7.04 4.58 -3.35
N ALA A 79 5.94 3.86 -3.27
CA ALA A 79 4.76 4.08 -4.10
C ALA A 79 3.49 3.73 -3.31
N VAL A 80 2.36 4.18 -3.80
CA VAL A 80 1.04 3.82 -3.28
C VAL A 80 0.30 3.00 -4.34
N VAL A 81 -0.38 1.96 -3.87
CA VAL A 81 -1.24 1.10 -4.69
C VAL A 81 -2.66 1.20 -4.16
N LEU A 82 -3.59 1.56 -5.03
CA LEU A 82 -5.01 1.55 -4.75
C LEU A 82 -5.59 0.23 -5.26
N ILE A 83 -6.36 -0.43 -4.43
CA ILE A 83 -7.01 -1.69 -4.76
C ILE A 83 -8.48 -1.66 -4.36
N ASP A 84 -9.28 -2.44 -5.07
CA ASP A 84 -10.59 -2.90 -4.62
C ASP A 84 -10.46 -4.35 -4.15
N THR A 85 -11.15 -4.73 -3.08
CA THR A 85 -11.05 -6.06 -2.52
C THR A 85 -12.34 -6.49 -1.79
N THR A 86 -12.62 -7.78 -1.80
CA THR A 86 -13.65 -8.40 -0.95
C THR A 86 -13.04 -9.06 0.29
N LEU A 87 -11.71 -9.12 0.39
CA LEU A 87 -11.04 -9.68 1.55
C LEU A 87 -11.34 -8.88 2.83
N SER A 88 -11.38 -9.58 3.95
CA SER A 88 -11.39 -8.91 5.26
C SER A 88 -10.09 -8.13 5.47
N SER A 89 -10.14 -7.08 6.28
CA SER A 89 -8.93 -6.28 6.58
C SER A 89 -7.81 -7.13 7.18
N ARG A 90 -8.13 -8.14 7.98
CA ARG A 90 -7.14 -9.05 8.58
C ARG A 90 -6.54 -9.98 7.54
N THR A 91 -7.36 -10.56 6.67
CA THR A 91 -6.87 -11.40 5.58
C THR A 91 -5.98 -10.60 4.62
N LEU A 92 -6.37 -9.36 4.30
CA LEU A 92 -5.55 -8.49 3.46
C LEU A 92 -4.20 -8.18 4.13
N LEU A 93 -4.17 -7.91 5.44
CA LEU A 93 -2.92 -7.73 6.19
C LEU A 93 -2.05 -8.99 6.12
N GLU A 94 -2.63 -10.17 6.29
CA GLU A 94 -1.90 -11.45 6.17
C GLU A 94 -1.28 -11.63 4.77
N ARG A 95 -1.98 -11.20 3.71
CA ARG A 95 -1.43 -11.19 2.34
C ARG A 95 -0.26 -10.22 2.18
N CYS A 96 -0.37 -9.01 2.72
CA CYS A 96 0.74 -8.06 2.73
C CYS A 96 1.99 -8.65 3.41
N LEU A 97 1.82 -9.24 4.58
CA LEU A 97 2.92 -9.89 5.33
C LEU A 97 3.52 -11.10 4.58
N ALA A 98 2.69 -11.89 3.88
CA ALA A 98 3.16 -13.00 3.07
C ALA A 98 4.00 -12.51 1.87
N ILE A 99 3.58 -11.42 1.22
CA ILE A 99 4.36 -10.78 0.13
C ILE A 99 5.72 -10.32 0.66
N GLU A 100 5.77 -9.58 1.77
CA GLU A 100 7.02 -9.16 2.38
C GLU A 100 7.96 -10.34 2.67
N THR A 101 7.42 -11.42 3.22
CA THR A 101 8.18 -12.64 3.54
C THR A 101 8.73 -13.30 2.27
N ALA A 102 7.96 -13.35 1.19
CA ALA A 102 8.39 -13.91 -0.09
C ALA A 102 9.56 -13.13 -0.72
N PHE A 103 9.68 -11.83 -0.40
CA PHE A 103 10.80 -10.97 -0.82
C PHE A 103 11.97 -10.94 0.19
N GLY A 104 12.04 -11.93 1.09
CA GLY A 104 13.16 -12.12 1.99
C GLY A 104 13.22 -11.13 3.16
N ARG A 105 12.07 -10.60 3.60
CA ARG A 105 12.01 -9.80 4.80
C ARG A 105 12.33 -10.65 6.03
N GLU A 106 13.52 -10.47 6.60
CA GLU A 106 13.88 -10.99 7.91
C GLU A 106 13.52 -9.94 8.98
N ARG A 107 12.71 -10.31 9.97
CA ARG A 107 12.40 -9.45 11.12
C ARG A 107 13.44 -9.72 12.21
N ASP A 108 14.38 -8.81 12.39
CA ASP A 108 15.18 -8.78 13.61
C ASP A 108 14.51 -7.84 14.63
N PRO A 109 13.94 -8.37 15.72
CA PRO A 109 13.26 -7.56 16.72
C PRO A 109 14.19 -6.60 17.46
N LYS A 110 15.52 -6.75 17.31
CA LYS A 110 16.53 -5.92 17.97
C LYS A 110 16.95 -4.71 17.15
N VAL A 111 16.64 -4.69 15.84
CA VAL A 111 17.04 -3.60 14.94
C VAL A 111 15.81 -2.84 14.46
N ARG A 112 15.59 -1.66 15.03
CA ARG A 112 14.56 -0.72 14.55
C ARG A 112 15.01 -0.14 13.21
N ASN A 113 14.10 -0.05 12.22
CA ASN A 113 14.36 0.53 10.90
C ASN A 113 15.51 -0.15 10.13
N ALA A 114 15.69 -1.47 10.28
CA ALA A 114 16.63 -2.22 9.46
C ALA A 114 16.32 -2.04 7.96
N PRO A 115 17.34 -2.02 7.07
CA PRO A 115 17.15 -2.04 5.64
C PRO A 115 16.21 -3.19 5.22
N ARG A 116 15.28 -2.90 4.27
CA ARG A 116 14.24 -3.86 3.90
C ARG A 116 14.21 -4.05 2.40
N THR A 117 14.17 -5.31 1.98
CA THR A 117 13.96 -5.67 0.58
C THR A 117 12.61 -5.14 0.10
N LEU A 118 11.56 -5.39 0.89
CA LEU A 118 10.21 -4.92 0.59
C LEU A 118 9.42 -4.68 1.87
N ASP A 119 8.67 -3.60 1.88
CA ASP A 119 7.66 -3.23 2.89
C ASP A 119 6.30 -3.07 2.20
N VAL A 120 5.24 -3.64 2.76
CA VAL A 120 3.88 -3.52 2.24
C VAL A 120 2.95 -3.17 3.40
N ASP A 121 2.74 -1.88 3.60
CA ASP A 121 1.89 -1.35 4.68
C ASP A 121 0.45 -1.20 4.21
N LEU A 122 -0.49 -1.78 4.96
CA LEU A 122 -1.92 -1.55 4.78
C LEU A 122 -2.31 -0.23 5.47
N ILE A 123 -2.67 0.78 4.68
CA ILE A 123 -2.90 2.15 5.16
C ILE A 123 -4.35 2.35 5.59
N VAL A 124 -5.29 2.06 4.68
CA VAL A 124 -6.74 2.26 4.87
C VAL A 124 -7.50 1.12 4.20
N VAL A 125 -8.63 0.71 4.77
CA VAL A 125 -9.60 -0.20 4.14
C VAL A 125 -11.00 0.39 4.29
N GLY A 126 -11.50 1.08 3.27
CA GLY A 126 -12.74 1.85 3.34
C GLY A 126 -12.77 2.73 4.58
N GLU A 127 -13.90 2.74 5.28
CA GLU A 127 -14.08 3.48 6.54
C GLU A 127 -13.72 2.67 7.79
N ARG A 128 -12.99 1.56 7.63
CA ARG A 128 -12.66 0.68 8.76
C ARG A 128 -11.74 1.34 9.76
N ARG A 129 -12.13 1.21 11.03
CA ARG A 129 -11.30 1.58 12.19
C ARG A 129 -11.13 0.35 13.06
N ILE A 130 -9.90 -0.06 13.25
CA ILE A 130 -9.51 -1.22 14.06
C ILE A 130 -8.45 -0.74 15.04
N ASN A 131 -8.58 -1.11 16.30
CA ASN A 131 -7.61 -0.79 17.33
C ASN A 131 -7.35 -2.03 18.20
N ASP A 132 -6.86 -3.08 17.55
CA ASP A 132 -6.47 -4.31 18.22
C ASP A 132 -4.98 -4.24 18.61
N PRO A 133 -4.52 -5.00 19.61
CA PRO A 133 -3.13 -4.98 20.05
C PRO A 133 -2.10 -5.30 18.94
N ASP A 134 -2.52 -6.08 17.94
CA ASP A 134 -1.69 -6.55 16.83
C ASP A 134 -2.08 -5.97 15.47
N PHE A 135 -3.14 -5.15 15.41
CA PHE A 135 -3.63 -4.59 14.16
C PHE A 135 -4.40 -3.29 14.36
N VAL A 136 -3.90 -2.22 13.76
CA VAL A 136 -4.52 -0.89 13.82
C VAL A 136 -4.81 -0.38 12.42
N LEU A 137 -6.04 0.08 12.18
CA LEU A 137 -6.45 0.80 10.98
C LEU A 137 -7.24 2.07 11.36
N PRO A 138 -7.03 3.17 10.65
CA PRO A 138 -5.97 3.43 9.66
C PRO A 138 -4.59 3.21 10.24
N HIS A 139 -3.59 3.02 9.35
CA HIS A 139 -2.21 2.85 9.81
C HIS A 139 -1.79 4.02 10.71
N PRO A 140 -1.25 3.78 11.92
CA PRO A 140 -1.07 4.81 12.96
C PRO A 140 -0.25 6.03 12.52
N ARG A 141 0.71 5.83 11.61
CA ARG A 141 1.62 6.88 11.14
C ARG A 141 1.33 7.37 9.72
N ALA A 142 0.22 6.95 9.11
CA ALA A 142 -0.07 7.32 7.71
C ALA A 142 -0.18 8.84 7.53
N GLY A 143 -0.84 9.52 8.46
CA GLY A 143 -1.04 10.98 8.41
C GLY A 143 0.21 11.82 8.64
N GLU A 144 1.34 11.21 9.04
CA GLU A 144 2.61 11.88 9.32
C GLU A 144 3.66 11.64 8.23
N ARG A 145 3.41 10.68 7.31
CA ARG A 145 4.39 10.21 6.35
C ARG A 145 4.17 10.83 4.98
N ALA A 146 4.92 11.87 4.64
CA ALA A 146 4.84 12.53 3.34
C ALA A 146 5.07 11.57 2.16
N PHE A 147 5.90 10.53 2.33
CA PHE A 147 6.17 9.52 1.30
C PHE A 147 4.99 8.53 1.09
N VAL A 148 3.97 8.57 1.93
CA VAL A 148 2.66 7.92 1.73
C VAL A 148 1.65 8.92 1.20
N LEU A 149 1.56 10.10 1.81
CA LEU A 149 0.56 11.11 1.50
C LEU A 149 0.75 11.69 0.09
N GLN A 150 1.98 11.99 -0.34
CA GLN A 150 2.23 12.62 -1.64
C GLN A 150 1.85 11.70 -2.82
N PRO A 151 2.33 10.44 -2.90
CA PRO A 151 1.93 9.55 -3.97
C PRO A 151 0.42 9.23 -3.94
N TRP A 152 -0.20 9.15 -2.76
CA TRP A 152 -1.65 8.97 -2.67
C TRP A 152 -2.41 10.21 -3.15
N PHE A 153 -1.98 11.41 -2.74
CA PHE A 153 -2.56 12.67 -3.19
C PHE A 153 -2.52 12.84 -4.72
N ASP A 154 -1.46 12.37 -5.37
CA ASP A 154 -1.35 12.41 -6.83
C ASP A 154 -2.43 11.55 -7.52
N LEU A 155 -2.88 10.47 -6.87
CA LEU A 155 -3.93 9.59 -7.38
C LEU A 155 -5.33 10.07 -6.99
N GLU A 156 -5.54 10.42 -5.73
CA GLU A 156 -6.83 10.80 -5.16
C GLU A 156 -6.71 12.08 -4.32
N PRO A 157 -6.71 13.28 -4.94
CA PRO A 157 -6.50 14.55 -4.23
C PRO A 157 -7.54 14.86 -3.14
N ASP A 158 -8.71 14.28 -3.24
CA ASP A 158 -9.84 14.50 -2.32
C ASP A 158 -10.04 13.37 -1.31
N ALA A 159 -9.08 12.44 -1.23
CA ALA A 159 -9.14 11.33 -0.28
C ALA A 159 -8.97 11.81 1.17
N GLU A 160 -9.52 11.00 2.09
CA GLU A 160 -9.44 11.22 3.53
C GLU A 160 -8.94 9.95 4.24
N ILE A 161 -8.18 10.13 5.31
CA ILE A 161 -7.86 9.06 6.25
C ILE A 161 -8.98 9.03 7.30
N PRO A 162 -9.75 7.93 7.42
CA PRO A 162 -10.88 7.86 8.35
C PRO A 162 -10.51 8.20 9.78
N GLY A 163 -11.14 9.26 10.33
CA GLY A 163 -10.90 9.75 11.69
C GLY A 163 -9.60 10.51 11.92
N VAL A 164 -8.85 10.80 10.84
CA VAL A 164 -7.62 11.60 10.91
C VAL A 164 -7.79 12.91 10.14
N GLY A 165 -8.23 12.86 8.87
CA GLY A 165 -8.50 14.06 8.08
C GLY A 165 -8.18 13.89 6.60
N ALA A 166 -8.41 14.98 5.83
CA ALA A 166 -8.13 15.05 4.41
C ALA A 166 -6.63 14.93 4.15
N ILE A 167 -6.24 14.10 3.17
CA ILE A 167 -4.81 13.90 2.84
C ILE A 167 -4.14 15.18 2.36
N ARG A 168 -4.89 16.07 1.72
CA ARG A 168 -4.41 17.40 1.31
C ARG A 168 -3.90 18.21 2.50
N ASP A 169 -4.71 18.32 3.54
CA ASP A 169 -4.39 19.11 4.74
C ASP A 169 -3.24 18.48 5.54
N LEU A 170 -3.23 17.15 5.62
CA LEU A 170 -2.15 16.39 6.26
C LEU A 170 -0.83 16.56 5.50
N LEU A 171 -0.87 16.53 4.18
CA LEU A 171 0.29 16.73 3.32
C LEU A 171 0.86 18.17 3.43
N GLU A 172 0.00 19.17 3.53
CA GLU A 172 0.42 20.57 3.76
C GLU A 172 1.15 20.77 5.09
N GLN A 173 0.78 19.98 6.11
CA GLN A 173 1.38 20.03 7.44
C GLN A 173 2.62 19.13 7.57
N SER A 174 2.86 18.23 6.61
CA SER A 174 3.96 17.28 6.66
C SER A 174 5.26 17.87 6.13
N ASP A 175 6.39 17.36 6.63
CA ASP A 175 7.69 17.66 6.04
C ASP A 175 7.86 16.86 4.74
N ARG A 176 7.87 17.57 3.61
CA ARG A 176 8.08 17.01 2.27
C ARG A 176 9.52 17.16 1.78
N SER A 177 10.40 17.69 2.61
CA SER A 177 11.82 17.79 2.28
C SER A 177 12.38 16.38 2.05
N GLY A 178 13.05 16.17 0.93
CA GLY A 178 13.61 14.86 0.58
C GLY A 178 12.62 13.85 -0.03
N VAL A 179 11.36 14.21 -0.25
CA VAL A 179 10.40 13.39 -1.01
C VAL A 179 10.43 13.83 -2.48
N GLN A 180 11.04 13.01 -3.34
CA GLN A 180 11.27 13.36 -4.74
C GLN A 180 10.61 12.35 -5.68
N LYS A 181 9.77 12.85 -6.60
CA LYS A 181 9.18 12.04 -7.65
C LYS A 181 10.25 11.64 -8.66
N LEU A 182 10.38 10.35 -8.92
CA LEU A 182 11.27 9.85 -9.95
C LEU A 182 10.62 9.94 -11.34
N SER A 183 11.41 10.32 -12.33
CA SER A 183 11.01 10.31 -13.74
C SER A 183 11.66 9.12 -14.46
N GLY A 184 10.93 8.52 -15.40
CA GLY A 184 11.45 7.44 -16.24
C GLY A 184 11.44 6.04 -15.61
N LEU A 185 10.87 5.90 -14.41
CA LEU A 185 10.57 4.61 -13.79
C LEU A 185 9.08 4.57 -13.46
N GLU A 186 8.35 3.72 -14.16
CA GLU A 186 6.91 3.53 -13.97
C GLU A 186 6.61 2.08 -13.61
N LEU A 187 5.77 1.88 -12.60
CA LEU A 187 5.29 0.55 -12.22
C LEU A 187 4.15 0.15 -13.17
N GLU A 188 4.24 -1.05 -13.69
CA GLU A 188 3.24 -1.61 -14.60
C GLU A 188 2.19 -2.39 -13.80
N THR A 189 0.92 -2.17 -14.12
CA THR A 189 -0.17 -2.98 -13.57
C THR A 189 -0.42 -4.17 -14.49
N PRO A 190 -0.26 -5.41 -14.02
CA PRO A 190 -0.52 -6.59 -14.82
C PRO A 190 -1.97 -6.61 -15.31
N GLY A 191 -2.16 -6.79 -16.63
CA GLY A 191 -3.48 -6.91 -17.26
C GLY A 191 -4.18 -5.60 -17.61
N SER A 192 -3.49 -4.46 -17.52
CA SER A 192 -3.96 -3.16 -18.07
C SER A 192 -3.63 -3.03 -19.55
#